data_6cc4584c0a4db7804a98e25d4b29aabc
#
_entry.id   6cc4584c0a4db7804a98e25d4b29aabc
#
_cell.length_a   1.000
_cell.length_b   1.000
_cell.length_c   1.000
_cell.angle_alpha   90.00
_cell.angle_beta   90.00
_cell.angle_gamma   90.00
#
_symmetry.space_group_name_H-M   'P 1'
#
loop_
_entity.id
_entity.type
_entity.pdbx_description
1 polymer ?
#
loop_
_entity_poly.entity_id
_entity_poly.type
_entity_poly.pdbx_seq_one_letter_code
_entity_poly.pdbx_strand_id
1 'polypeptide(L)'
;VPRGDGRLSHDLLPGEKGPQDACGVFGVWAPGEEVAKLAYYGLYALQHRGQESAGIATSDGQRLLVYKDMGLVSQVFDERSLASLVGHLAVGHCRYSTTGGSTWENAQPTLDGHSGGTVALAHNGNLINSAELRDLIAGGRVEAHRGRWPGGTRPTPPW
;
A
#
# COMPACT_ATOMS: atom_id res chain seq x y z
N VAL A 1 24.24 -23.23 16.28
CA VAL A 1 23.83 -21.93 15.74
C VAL A 1 22.86 -21.34 16.74
N PRO A 2 23.17 -20.20 17.40
CA PRO A 2 22.23 -19.56 18.31
C PRO A 2 20.96 -19.18 17.54
N ARG A 3 19.80 -19.60 18.03
CA ARG A 3 18.54 -19.08 17.52
C ARG A 3 18.45 -17.63 17.94
N GLY A 4 18.39 -16.71 16.99
CA GLY A 4 18.06 -15.33 17.26
C GLY A 4 16.70 -15.26 17.99
N ASP A 5 16.61 -14.44 19.01
CA ASP A 5 15.38 -14.23 19.81
C ASP A 5 14.30 -13.42 19.06
N GLY A 6 14.51 -13.16 17.77
CA GLY A 6 13.61 -12.34 16.96
C GLY A 6 13.62 -10.84 17.31
N ARG A 7 14.44 -10.44 18.26
CA ARG A 7 14.66 -9.03 18.55
C ARG A 7 15.78 -8.51 17.68
N LEU A 8 15.52 -7.44 16.94
CA LEU A 8 16.55 -6.60 16.37
C LEU A 8 17.19 -5.84 17.52
N SER A 9 18.11 -6.52 18.25
CA SER A 9 18.95 -5.86 19.24
C SER A 9 20.02 -5.06 18.48
N HIS A 10 19.63 -3.87 18.02
CA HIS A 10 20.57 -2.87 17.66
C HIS A 10 20.91 -2.12 18.96
N ASP A 11 22.18 -2.13 19.35
CA ASP A 11 22.66 -1.24 20.41
C ASP A 11 22.51 0.20 19.91
N LEU A 12 21.40 0.83 20.29
CA LEU A 12 21.12 2.22 19.93
C LEU A 12 22.13 3.10 20.64
N LEU A 13 22.76 4.01 19.91
CA LEU A 13 23.58 5.06 20.51
C LEU A 13 22.71 6.01 21.35
N PRO A 14 23.26 6.62 22.42
CA PRO A 14 22.50 7.58 23.23
C PRO A 14 21.94 8.70 22.36
N GLY A 15 20.59 8.75 22.25
CA GLY A 15 19.87 9.72 21.41
C GLY A 15 19.29 9.14 20.12
N GLU A 16 19.64 7.92 19.71
CA GLU A 16 18.94 7.23 18.63
C GLU A 16 17.57 6.74 19.11
N LYS A 17 16.55 7.11 18.36
CA LYS A 17 15.22 6.52 18.54
C LYS A 17 15.22 5.13 17.89
N GLY A 18 14.84 4.10 18.65
CA GLY A 18 14.64 2.76 18.11
C GLY A 18 13.66 2.76 16.93
N PRO A 19 13.56 1.63 16.19
CA PRO A 19 12.59 1.48 15.13
C PRO A 19 11.21 1.86 15.65
N GLN A 20 10.64 2.95 15.14
CA GLN A 20 9.27 3.36 15.49
C GLN A 20 8.30 2.59 14.61
N ASP A 21 7.19 2.18 15.20
CA ASP A 21 6.10 1.59 14.45
C ASP A 21 5.64 2.57 13.38
N ALA A 22 5.83 2.19 12.13
CA ALA A 22 5.52 3.03 10.99
C ALA A 22 4.60 2.27 10.05
N CYS A 23 3.45 2.84 9.76
CA CYS A 23 2.46 2.38 8.79
C CYS A 23 2.01 0.92 8.92
N GLY A 24 0.84 0.60 8.44
CA GLY A 24 0.32 -0.76 8.26
C GLY A 24 -0.09 -0.98 6.81
N VAL A 25 0.29 -2.12 6.24
CA VAL A 25 -0.17 -2.57 4.92
C VAL A 25 -0.88 -3.89 5.09
N PHE A 26 -2.02 -4.03 4.41
CA PHE A 26 -2.78 -5.26 4.36
C PHE A 26 -3.17 -5.57 2.92
N GLY A 27 -3.05 -6.82 2.50
CA GLY A 27 -3.47 -7.28 1.18
C GLY A 27 -4.24 -8.59 1.27
N VAL A 28 -5.28 -8.74 0.47
CA VAL A 28 -6.09 -9.95 0.42
C VAL A 28 -6.59 -10.20 -1.00
N TRP A 29 -6.57 -11.47 -1.40
CA TRP A 29 -7.23 -11.98 -2.58
C TRP A 29 -8.21 -13.06 -2.14
N ALA A 30 -9.51 -12.83 -2.32
CA ALA A 30 -10.57 -13.72 -1.85
C ALA A 30 -11.81 -13.59 -2.74
N PRO A 31 -11.86 -14.33 -3.85
CA PRO A 31 -13.04 -14.35 -4.71
C PRO A 31 -14.28 -14.85 -3.97
N GLY A 32 -15.39 -14.12 -4.12
CA GLY A 32 -16.65 -14.44 -3.45
C GLY A 32 -16.82 -13.82 -2.05
N GLU A 33 -15.77 -13.20 -1.52
CA GLU A 33 -15.81 -12.55 -0.21
C GLU A 33 -15.87 -11.02 -0.33
N GLU A 34 -16.32 -10.34 0.73
CA GLU A 34 -16.29 -8.89 0.83
C GLU A 34 -14.87 -8.39 1.17
N VAL A 35 -13.97 -8.39 0.17
CA VAL A 35 -12.53 -8.08 0.36
C VAL A 35 -12.29 -6.72 1.00
N ALA A 36 -13.16 -5.73 0.77
CA ALA A 36 -13.07 -4.43 1.41
C ALA A 36 -13.25 -4.51 2.93
N LYS A 37 -14.19 -5.33 3.40
CA LYS A 37 -14.39 -5.57 4.84
C LYS A 37 -13.22 -6.35 5.45
N LEU A 38 -12.70 -7.33 4.74
CA LEU A 38 -11.50 -8.07 5.18
C LEU A 38 -10.31 -7.11 5.31
N ALA A 39 -10.12 -6.22 4.33
CA ALA A 39 -9.08 -5.20 4.38
C ALA A 39 -9.30 -4.20 5.54
N TYR A 40 -10.54 -3.76 5.75
CA TYR A 40 -10.90 -2.91 6.88
C TYR A 40 -10.52 -3.54 8.22
N TYR A 41 -10.90 -4.80 8.47
CA TYR A 41 -10.54 -5.48 9.72
C TYR A 41 -9.04 -5.69 9.86
N GLY A 42 -8.35 -6.01 8.76
CA GLY A 42 -6.89 -6.09 8.74
C GLY A 42 -6.22 -4.78 9.11
N LEU A 43 -6.68 -3.65 8.53
CA LEU A 43 -6.17 -2.31 8.86
C LEU A 43 -6.56 -1.89 10.28
N TYR A 44 -7.76 -2.24 10.74
CA TYR A 44 -8.19 -1.95 12.11
C TYR A 44 -7.26 -2.64 13.13
N ALA A 45 -6.89 -3.88 12.88
CA ALA A 45 -5.90 -4.59 13.70
C ALA A 45 -4.51 -3.92 13.67
N LEU A 46 -4.17 -3.25 12.57
CA LEU A 46 -2.91 -2.51 12.38
C LEU A 46 -3.01 -1.03 12.77
N GLN A 47 -4.16 -0.56 13.26
CA GLN A 47 -4.44 0.86 13.55
C GLN A 47 -3.40 1.50 14.47
N HIS A 48 -2.84 0.74 15.42
CA HIS A 48 -1.79 1.21 16.33
C HIS A 48 -0.51 1.63 15.59
N ARG A 49 -0.32 1.18 14.33
CA ARG A 49 0.84 1.50 13.50
C ARG A 49 0.63 2.76 12.65
N GLY A 50 -0.62 3.18 12.39
CA GLY A 50 -0.90 4.34 11.55
C GLY A 50 -2.21 5.01 11.91
N GLN A 51 -2.15 6.29 12.30
CA GLN A 51 -3.29 7.02 12.84
C GLN A 51 -3.61 8.33 12.08
N GLU A 52 -2.93 8.59 10.97
CA GLU A 52 -3.08 9.85 10.24
C GLU A 52 -4.01 9.75 9.06
N SER A 53 -3.91 8.68 8.32
CA SER A 53 -4.79 8.41 7.19
C SER A 53 -4.96 6.91 6.99
N ALA A 54 -6.06 6.53 6.36
CA ALA A 54 -6.34 5.16 5.97
C ALA A 54 -6.90 5.13 4.54
N GLY A 55 -6.66 4.03 3.83
CA GLY A 55 -7.20 3.84 2.50
C GLY A 55 -7.26 2.37 2.11
N ILE A 56 -8.22 2.05 1.26
CA ILE A 56 -8.40 0.72 0.66
C ILE A 56 -8.59 0.89 -0.85
N ALA A 57 -7.86 0.09 -1.61
CA ALA A 57 -8.09 -0.10 -3.03
C ALA A 57 -8.61 -1.52 -3.26
N THR A 58 -9.62 -1.68 -4.13
CA THR A 58 -10.13 -2.98 -4.55
C THR A 58 -10.10 -3.13 -6.06
N SER A 59 -10.04 -4.36 -6.53
CA SER A 59 -10.10 -4.68 -7.96
C SER A 59 -10.92 -5.94 -8.23
N ASP A 60 -11.68 -5.89 -9.33
CA ASP A 60 -12.37 -7.03 -9.93
C ASP A 60 -11.62 -7.57 -11.17
N GLY A 61 -10.38 -7.12 -11.40
CA GLY A 61 -9.57 -7.45 -12.55
C GLY A 61 -9.81 -6.55 -13.77
N GLN A 62 -10.90 -5.80 -13.81
CA GLN A 62 -11.23 -4.86 -14.88
C GLN A 62 -11.24 -3.41 -14.38
N ARG A 63 -11.75 -3.21 -13.18
CA ARG A 63 -11.86 -1.90 -12.52
C ARG A 63 -11.06 -1.90 -11.25
N LEU A 64 -10.53 -0.72 -10.92
CA LEU A 64 -9.85 -0.44 -9.68
C LEU A 64 -10.59 0.69 -8.98
N LEU A 65 -11.04 0.45 -7.76
CA LEU A 65 -11.77 1.39 -6.93
C LEU A 65 -10.90 1.72 -5.71
N VAL A 66 -10.89 2.99 -5.32
CA VAL A 66 -10.14 3.44 -4.14
C VAL A 66 -10.98 4.37 -3.32
N TYR A 67 -10.94 4.16 -2.02
CA TYR A 67 -11.43 5.10 -1.02
C TYR A 67 -10.33 5.33 0.02
N LYS A 68 -10.00 6.58 0.28
CA LYS A 68 -8.99 6.97 1.26
C LYS A 68 -9.28 8.34 1.82
N ASP A 69 -8.94 8.55 3.07
CA ASP A 69 -9.07 9.86 3.71
C ASP A 69 -8.13 10.00 4.91
N MET A 70 -8.08 11.21 5.45
CA MET A 70 -7.36 11.51 6.68
C MET A 70 -8.18 11.03 7.88
N GLY A 71 -7.52 10.42 8.84
CA GLY A 71 -8.14 9.95 10.07
C GLY A 71 -7.87 8.47 10.37
N LEU A 72 -8.47 8.00 11.46
CA LEU A 72 -8.40 6.61 11.88
C LEU A 72 -9.20 5.71 10.92
N VAL A 73 -8.81 4.44 10.82
CA VAL A 73 -9.53 3.45 9.99
C VAL A 73 -11.04 3.45 10.28
N SER A 74 -11.42 3.51 11.56
CA SER A 74 -12.83 3.54 11.98
C SER A 74 -13.55 4.86 11.70
N GLN A 75 -12.84 5.94 11.41
CA GLN A 75 -13.40 7.24 11.04
C GLN A 75 -13.51 7.40 9.52
N VAL A 76 -12.55 6.83 8.79
CA VAL A 76 -12.49 6.91 7.34
C VAL A 76 -13.52 6.02 6.68
N PHE A 77 -13.76 4.82 7.22
CA PHE A 77 -14.65 3.84 6.61
C PHE A 77 -15.96 3.66 7.39
N ASP A 78 -17.05 3.65 6.65
CA ASP A 78 -18.37 3.26 7.08
C ASP A 78 -18.92 2.13 6.20
N GLU A 79 -20.10 1.59 6.54
CA GLU A 79 -20.73 0.52 5.75
C GLU A 79 -20.97 0.92 4.29
N ARG A 80 -21.27 2.20 4.02
CA ARG A 80 -21.54 2.69 2.67
C ARG A 80 -20.27 2.73 1.84
N SER A 81 -19.18 3.28 2.38
CA SER A 81 -17.90 3.35 1.69
C SER A 81 -17.35 1.95 1.41
N LEU A 82 -17.43 1.03 2.39
CA LEU A 82 -17.01 -0.36 2.21
C LEU A 82 -17.86 -1.10 1.16
N ALA A 83 -19.17 -0.91 1.16
CA ALA A 83 -20.06 -1.54 0.17
C ALA A 83 -19.80 -1.05 -1.27
N SER A 84 -19.25 0.15 -1.44
CA SER A 84 -18.87 0.68 -2.76
C SER A 84 -17.59 0.07 -3.33
N LEU A 85 -16.75 -0.49 -2.48
CA LEU A 85 -15.45 -1.08 -2.83
C LEU A 85 -15.61 -2.56 -3.19
N VAL A 86 -16.19 -2.82 -4.36
CA VAL A 86 -16.40 -4.17 -4.86
C VAL A 86 -15.15 -4.74 -5.53
N GLY A 87 -14.99 -6.07 -5.49
CA GLY A 87 -13.88 -6.76 -6.12
C GLY A 87 -13.55 -8.09 -5.44
N HIS A 88 -12.49 -8.73 -5.86
CA HIS A 88 -11.97 -9.97 -5.28
C HIS A 88 -10.52 -9.84 -4.79
N LEU A 89 -9.92 -8.67 -4.99
CA LEU A 89 -8.60 -8.28 -4.50
C LEU A 89 -8.75 -6.97 -3.73
N ALA A 90 -8.08 -6.84 -2.60
CA ALA A 90 -7.96 -5.56 -1.89
C ALA A 90 -6.54 -5.33 -1.38
N VAL A 91 -6.13 -4.06 -1.39
CA VAL A 91 -4.91 -3.55 -0.74
C VAL A 91 -5.31 -2.39 0.16
N GLY A 92 -4.88 -2.44 1.40
CA GLY A 92 -5.15 -1.40 2.38
C GLY A 92 -3.88 -0.84 3.00
N HIS A 93 -3.95 0.40 3.46
CA HIS A 93 -2.87 1.11 4.13
C HIS A 93 -3.40 1.98 5.27
N CYS A 94 -2.72 1.97 6.42
CA CYS A 94 -2.85 2.99 7.45
C CYS A 94 -1.50 3.68 7.65
N ARG A 95 -1.50 5.01 7.59
CA ARG A 95 -0.28 5.82 7.53
C ARG A 95 0.08 6.40 8.88
N TYR A 96 1.37 6.36 9.17
CA TYR A 96 2.04 7.17 10.17
C TYR A 96 3.13 7.98 9.49
N SER A 97 3.11 9.32 9.56
CA SER A 97 4.10 10.12 8.83
C SER A 97 5.42 10.14 9.58
N THR A 98 6.42 9.57 8.93
CA THR A 98 7.83 9.76 9.29
C THR A 98 8.47 10.84 8.43
N THR A 99 7.97 11.05 7.23
CA THR A 99 8.46 12.02 6.23
C THR A 99 7.32 12.49 5.34
N GLY A 100 7.32 13.77 5.00
CA GLY A 100 6.24 14.39 4.21
C GLY A 100 5.09 14.89 5.07
N GLY A 101 4.35 15.90 4.57
CA GLY A 101 3.21 16.48 5.28
C GLY A 101 2.08 15.46 5.48
N SER A 102 1.31 15.66 6.56
CA SER A 102 0.06 14.94 6.83
C SER A 102 -1.04 15.52 5.94
N THR A 103 -1.02 15.16 4.65
CA THR A 103 -1.98 15.63 3.65
C THR A 103 -2.64 14.47 2.93
N TRP A 104 -3.82 14.72 2.38
CA TRP A 104 -4.62 13.72 1.67
C TRP A 104 -3.88 13.10 0.47
N GLU A 105 -3.07 13.89 -0.23
CA GLU A 105 -2.28 13.43 -1.39
C GLU A 105 -1.30 12.33 -1.00
N ASN A 106 -0.82 12.37 0.24
CA ASN A 106 0.10 11.38 0.79
C ASN A 106 -0.60 10.17 1.39
N ALA A 107 -1.95 10.17 1.49
CA ALA A 107 -2.70 9.00 1.89
C ALA A 107 -2.58 7.89 0.85
N GLN A 108 -2.38 6.66 1.32
CA GLN A 108 -2.22 5.48 0.47
C GLN A 108 -3.47 4.58 0.57
N PRO A 109 -3.74 3.74 -0.44
CA PRO A 109 -2.96 3.49 -1.66
C PRO A 109 -2.88 4.68 -2.61
N THR A 110 -1.72 4.83 -3.25
CA THR A 110 -1.56 5.77 -4.37
C THR A 110 -2.01 5.11 -5.66
N LEU A 111 -2.59 5.93 -6.56
CA LEU A 111 -3.02 5.49 -7.89
C LEU A 111 -2.12 6.10 -8.94
N ASP A 112 -1.75 5.29 -9.90
CA ASP A 112 -1.14 5.76 -11.14
C ASP A 112 -1.77 5.06 -12.34
N GLY A 113 -2.04 5.83 -13.39
CA GLY A 113 -2.61 5.35 -14.65
C GLY A 113 -1.61 5.52 -15.79
N HIS A 114 -1.34 4.45 -16.51
CA HIS A 114 -0.48 4.47 -17.69
C HIS A 114 -1.10 3.64 -18.82
N SER A 115 -0.48 3.64 -19.99
CA SER A 115 -0.99 2.95 -21.19
C SER A 115 -1.24 1.45 -21.02
N GLY A 116 -0.69 0.83 -19.97
CA GLY A 116 -0.88 -0.59 -19.64
C GLY A 116 -1.97 -0.87 -18.62
N GLY A 117 -2.61 0.17 -18.06
CA GLY A 117 -3.65 0.04 -17.03
C GLY A 117 -3.45 0.96 -15.83
N THR A 118 -4.30 0.81 -14.84
CA THR A 118 -4.21 1.53 -13.56
C THR A 118 -3.62 0.62 -12.48
N VAL A 119 -2.72 1.16 -11.69
CA VAL A 119 -2.07 0.46 -10.57
C VAL A 119 -2.40 1.18 -9.26
N ALA A 120 -2.73 0.42 -8.23
CA ALA A 120 -2.78 0.89 -6.85
C ALA A 120 -1.57 0.35 -6.10
N LEU A 121 -0.86 1.22 -5.40
CA LEU A 121 0.32 0.86 -4.62
C LEU A 121 0.18 1.31 -3.18
N ALA A 122 0.45 0.41 -2.26
CA ALA A 122 0.63 0.71 -0.84
C ALA A 122 1.98 0.17 -0.37
N HIS A 123 2.70 0.96 0.43
CA HIS A 123 4.01 0.54 0.93
C HIS A 123 4.30 1.14 2.31
N ASN A 124 5.05 0.40 3.10
CA ASN A 124 5.70 0.88 4.31
C ASN A 124 7.16 1.14 3.99
N GLY A 125 7.54 2.39 3.90
CA GLY A 125 8.92 2.74 3.57
C GLY A 125 9.06 4.22 3.20
N ASN A 126 10.29 4.63 3.03
CA ASN A 126 10.65 5.98 2.62
C ASN A 126 11.75 5.95 1.58
N LEU A 127 11.52 6.64 0.46
CA LEU A 127 12.54 6.79 -0.59
C LEU A 127 13.45 7.97 -0.22
N ILE A 128 14.71 7.69 0.06
CA ILE A 128 15.71 8.71 0.42
C ILE A 128 16.18 9.54 -0.78
N ASN A 129 16.00 9.01 -1.99
CA ASN A 129 16.43 9.62 -3.26
C ASN A 129 15.25 9.98 -4.18
N SER A 130 14.11 10.37 -3.61
CA SER A 130 12.89 10.67 -4.37
C SER A 130 13.05 11.81 -5.40
N ALA A 131 13.90 12.81 -5.12
CA ALA A 131 14.18 13.90 -6.07
C ALA A 131 14.94 13.37 -7.28
N GLU A 132 16.01 12.61 -7.08
CA GLU A 132 16.78 11.99 -8.15
C GLU A 132 15.93 11.06 -9.03
N LEU A 133 15.05 10.26 -8.42
CA LEU A 133 14.13 9.39 -9.14
C LEU A 133 13.12 10.18 -9.99
N ARG A 134 12.61 11.30 -9.48
CA ARG A 134 11.73 12.19 -10.27
C ARG A 134 12.45 12.76 -11.50
N ASP A 135 13.70 13.19 -11.33
CA ASP A 135 14.50 13.71 -12.43
C ASP A 135 14.80 12.66 -13.49
N LEU A 136 15.08 11.42 -13.06
CA LEU A 136 15.26 10.28 -13.97
C LEU A 136 14.00 9.99 -14.78
N ILE A 137 12.83 9.99 -14.14
CA ILE A 137 11.54 9.75 -14.80
C ILE A 137 11.22 10.90 -15.77
N ALA A 138 11.35 12.16 -15.32
CA ALA A 138 11.10 13.34 -16.13
C ALA A 138 12.04 13.44 -17.32
N GLY A 139 13.30 13.01 -17.18
CA GLY A 139 14.30 12.97 -18.23
C GLY A 139 14.11 11.83 -19.26
N GLY A 140 13.07 11.01 -19.13
CA GLY A 140 12.81 9.87 -20.01
C GLY A 140 13.88 8.78 -19.97
N ARG A 141 14.77 8.78 -18.98
CA ARG A 141 15.85 7.80 -18.81
C ARG A 141 15.42 6.48 -18.20
N VAL A 142 14.21 6.41 -17.68
CA VAL A 142 13.59 5.17 -17.27
C VAL A 142 12.77 4.66 -18.43
N GLU A 143 13.38 3.87 -19.30
CA GLU A 143 12.60 3.01 -20.18
C GLU A 143 11.79 2.08 -19.26
N ALA A 144 10.46 2.21 -19.33
CA ALA A 144 9.60 1.21 -18.74
C ALA A 144 10.04 -0.13 -19.35
N HIS A 145 10.72 -0.94 -18.58
CA HIS A 145 11.02 -2.30 -18.98
C HIS A 145 9.67 -2.95 -19.23
N ARG A 146 9.25 -2.95 -20.49
CA ARG A 146 8.19 -3.82 -20.96
C ARG A 146 8.71 -5.22 -20.72
N GLY A 147 8.39 -5.77 -19.56
CA GLY A 147 8.80 -7.10 -19.16
C GLY A 147 8.34 -8.07 -20.24
N ARG A 148 9.25 -8.39 -21.15
CA ARG A 148 9.12 -9.52 -22.03
C ARG A 148 9.28 -10.74 -21.13
N TRP A 149 8.19 -11.39 -20.82
CA TRP A 149 8.26 -12.69 -20.17
C TRP A 149 9.16 -13.61 -21.00
N PRO A 150 10.17 -14.28 -20.40
CA PRO A 150 10.92 -15.30 -21.09
C PRO A 150 9.95 -16.42 -21.45
N GLY A 151 9.50 -16.50 -22.71
CA GLY A 151 8.57 -17.52 -23.16
C GLY A 151 7.40 -17.08 -24.05
N GLY A 152 7.25 -15.78 -24.34
CA GLY A 152 6.45 -15.30 -25.49
C GLY A 152 4.94 -15.43 -25.44
N THR A 153 4.32 -16.06 -24.45
CA THR A 153 2.85 -16.16 -24.31
C THR A 153 2.45 -15.91 -22.87
N ARG A 154 1.51 -14.97 -22.66
CA ARG A 154 0.82 -14.85 -21.38
C ARG A 154 0.10 -16.16 -21.07
N PRO A 155 0.27 -16.77 -19.89
CA PRO A 155 -0.62 -17.82 -19.48
C PRO A 155 -2.03 -17.24 -19.41
N THR A 156 -2.96 -17.81 -20.16
CA THR A 156 -4.39 -17.54 -19.99
C THR A 156 -4.78 -18.11 -18.63
N PRO A 157 -5.42 -17.30 -17.76
CA PRO A 157 -5.91 -17.82 -16.49
C PRO A 157 -6.95 -18.91 -16.72
N PRO A 158 -6.99 -19.95 -15.88
CA PRO A 158 -7.87 -21.12 -16.05
C PRO A 158 -9.33 -20.87 -15.61
N TRP A 159 -9.86 -19.65 -15.69
CA TRP A 159 -11.27 -19.30 -15.46
C TRP A 159 -11.77 -18.30 -16.49
#